data_e912434446f22cd1d2cfbffc6028f5b9
#
_entry.id   e912434446f22cd1d2cfbffc6028f5b9
#
_cell.length_a   1.000
_cell.length_b   1.000
_cell.length_c   1.000
_cell.angle_alpha   90.00
_cell.angle_beta   90.00
_cell.angle_gamma   90.00
#
_symmetry.space_group_name_H-M   'P 1'
#
loop_
_entity.id
_entity.type
_entity.pdbx_description
1 polymer ?
#
loop_
_entity_poly.entity_id
_entity_poly.type
_entity_poly.pdbx_seq_one_letter_code
_entity_poly.pdbx_strand_id
1 'polypeptide(L)'
;EHRTADELRQQEQIHAQDERRGSSRQRGYDARWSKYSRWYLSAPEHQLCALRLDDGCTMVARCVDHIDPPDGPGDPRFWDTANHQPACIHCNSVKGHKKIIGKYRI
;
A
#
# COMPACT_ATOMS: atom_id res chain seq x y z
N GLU A 1 -32.02 3.56 0.61
CA GLU A 1 -31.32 2.59 -0.19
C GLU A 1 -31.15 1.28 0.58
N HIS A 2 -31.44 0.19 -0.07
CA HIS A 2 -31.31 -1.12 0.55
C HIS A 2 -30.05 -1.81 0.04
N ARG A 3 -29.18 -2.20 0.97
CA ARG A 3 -28.01 -3.02 0.65
C ARG A 3 -28.41 -4.48 0.68
N THR A 4 -27.81 -5.27 -0.20
CA THR A 4 -28.02 -6.71 -0.20
C THR A 4 -27.36 -7.35 1.01
N ALA A 5 -27.81 -8.56 1.36
CA ALA A 5 -27.19 -9.33 2.44
C ALA A 5 -25.70 -9.60 2.18
N ASP A 6 -25.33 -9.80 0.91
CA ASP A 6 -23.94 -10.05 0.53
C ASP A 6 -23.05 -8.81 0.74
N GLU A 7 -23.57 -7.63 0.41
CA GLU A 7 -22.87 -6.37 0.63
C GLU A 7 -22.61 -6.13 2.12
N LEU A 8 -23.62 -6.39 2.96
CA LEU A 8 -23.48 -6.26 4.41
C LEU A 8 -22.46 -7.24 4.97
N ARG A 9 -22.44 -8.49 4.49
CA ARG A 9 -21.46 -9.49 4.91
C ARG A 9 -20.04 -9.10 4.52
N GLN A 10 -19.86 -8.53 3.34
CA GLN A 10 -18.56 -8.02 2.90
C GLN A 10 -18.07 -6.90 3.81
N GLN A 11 -18.94 -5.98 4.20
CA GLN A 11 -18.59 -4.92 5.12
C GLN A 11 -18.20 -5.46 6.50
N GLU A 12 -18.91 -6.44 7.00
CA GLU A 12 -18.58 -7.07 8.28
C GLU A 12 -17.21 -7.74 8.23
N GLN A 13 -16.88 -8.42 7.14
CA GLN A 13 -15.58 -9.06 6.97
C GLN A 13 -14.44 -8.05 6.93
N ILE A 14 -14.63 -6.95 6.21
CA ILE A 14 -13.63 -5.87 6.13
C ILE A 14 -13.41 -5.27 7.52
N HIS A 15 -14.50 -4.98 8.24
CA HIS A 15 -14.43 -4.41 9.57
C HIS A 15 -13.71 -5.34 10.56
N ALA A 16 -14.03 -6.64 10.51
CA ALA A 16 -13.38 -7.63 11.37
C ALA A 16 -11.88 -7.75 11.09
N GLN A 17 -11.46 -7.68 9.83
CA GLN A 17 -10.05 -7.67 9.46
C GLN A 17 -9.34 -6.43 9.99
N ASP A 18 -9.96 -5.26 9.88
CA ASP A 18 -9.40 -4.01 10.38
C ASP A 18 -9.24 -4.04 11.89
N GLU A 19 -10.19 -4.59 12.63
CA GLU A 19 -10.08 -4.73 14.08
C GLU A 19 -8.89 -5.59 14.49
N ARG A 20 -8.65 -6.72 13.81
CA ARG A 20 -7.54 -7.64 14.10
C ARG A 20 -6.18 -7.06 13.78
N ARG A 21 -6.09 -6.23 12.74
CA ARG A 21 -4.83 -5.66 12.24
C ARG A 21 -4.55 -4.27 12.76
N GLY A 22 -5.51 -3.69 13.50
CA GLY A 22 -5.54 -2.27 13.80
C GLY A 22 -6.00 -1.46 12.60
N SER A 23 -6.40 -0.23 12.80
CA SER A 23 -6.78 0.66 11.72
C SER A 23 -5.55 1.05 10.89
N SER A 24 -5.77 1.54 9.65
CA SER A 24 -4.69 2.05 8.82
C SER A 24 -3.92 3.16 9.53
N ARG A 25 -4.62 4.04 10.25
CA ARG A 25 -3.99 5.13 11.01
C ARG A 25 -3.09 4.60 12.11
N GLN A 26 -3.53 3.58 12.85
CA GLN A 26 -2.73 2.94 13.91
C GLN A 26 -1.48 2.27 13.36
N ARG A 27 -1.52 1.80 12.12
CA ARG A 27 -0.36 1.20 11.43
C ARG A 27 0.56 2.24 10.80
N GLY A 28 0.28 3.53 10.98
CA GLY A 28 1.09 4.63 10.47
C GLY A 28 0.60 5.26 9.17
N TYR A 29 -0.48 4.76 8.58
CA TYR A 29 -1.04 5.28 7.32
C TYR A 29 -2.06 6.38 7.61
N ASP A 30 -1.58 7.45 8.16
CA ASP A 30 -2.34 8.62 8.60
C ASP A 30 -2.23 9.77 7.58
N ALA A 31 -2.66 10.97 7.99
CA ALA A 31 -2.59 12.15 7.13
C ALA A 31 -1.15 12.52 6.74
N ARG A 32 -0.19 12.31 7.65
CA ARG A 32 1.24 12.56 7.37
C ARG A 32 1.75 11.63 6.28
N TRP A 33 1.40 10.36 6.34
CA TRP A 33 1.75 9.38 5.31
C TRP A 33 1.09 9.72 3.96
N SER A 34 -0.18 10.12 3.97
CA SER A 34 -0.89 10.52 2.75
C SER A 34 -0.24 11.72 2.07
N LYS A 35 0.19 12.70 2.86
CA LYS A 35 0.90 13.87 2.35
C LYS A 35 2.25 13.48 1.73
N TYR A 36 3.01 12.65 2.43
CA TYR A 36 4.29 12.13 1.92
C TYR A 36 4.09 11.36 0.62
N SER A 37 3.09 10.49 0.57
CA SER A 37 2.81 9.65 -0.60
C SER A 37 2.50 10.50 -1.84
N ARG A 38 1.69 11.55 -1.69
CA ARG A 38 1.39 12.45 -2.80
C ARG A 38 2.66 13.13 -3.31
N TRP A 39 3.51 13.58 -2.40
CA TRP A 39 4.78 14.18 -2.77
C TRP A 39 5.69 13.19 -3.50
N TYR A 40 5.84 11.98 -2.94
CA TYR A 40 6.67 10.92 -3.51
C TYR A 40 6.22 10.56 -4.93
N LEU A 41 4.92 10.38 -5.11
CA LEU A 41 4.35 9.97 -6.40
C LEU A 41 4.30 11.10 -7.44
N SER A 42 4.51 12.35 -7.03
CA SER A 42 4.58 13.47 -7.96
C SER A 42 5.92 13.54 -8.71
N ALA A 43 6.94 12.89 -8.20
CA ALA A 43 8.25 12.87 -8.85
C ALA A 43 8.20 12.08 -10.17
N PRO A 44 8.83 12.56 -11.25
CA PRO A 44 8.79 11.85 -12.54
C PRO A 44 9.27 10.41 -12.47
N GLU A 45 10.29 10.13 -11.67
CA GLU A 45 10.86 8.79 -11.50
C GLU A 45 9.98 7.82 -10.71
N HIS A 46 8.88 8.31 -10.09
CA HIS A 46 8.01 7.48 -9.24
C HIS A 46 6.61 7.30 -9.82
N GLN A 47 6.41 7.59 -11.10
CA GLN A 47 5.06 7.56 -11.70
C GLN A 47 4.65 6.19 -12.22
N LEU A 48 5.60 5.28 -12.42
CA LEU A 48 5.31 3.94 -12.89
C LEU A 48 5.55 2.90 -11.79
N CYS A 49 4.74 1.84 -11.80
CA CYS A 49 4.87 0.74 -10.87
C CYS A 49 6.23 0.07 -11.00
N ALA A 50 6.98 0.01 -9.90
CA ALA A 50 8.30 -0.63 -9.86
C ALA A 50 8.21 -2.15 -9.80
N LEU A 51 7.08 -2.71 -9.37
CA LEU A 51 6.91 -4.13 -9.12
C LEU A 51 6.60 -4.92 -10.39
N ARG A 52 5.54 -4.57 -11.10
CA ARG A 52 5.08 -5.22 -12.33
C ARG A 52 5.09 -6.74 -12.20
N LEU A 53 4.38 -7.24 -11.17
CA LEU A 53 4.46 -8.63 -10.75
C LEU A 53 3.76 -9.61 -11.69
N ASP A 54 2.68 -9.16 -12.35
CA ASP A 54 1.90 -10.01 -13.25
C ASP A 54 1.13 -9.17 -14.28
N ASP A 55 0.32 -9.83 -15.10
CA ASP A 55 -0.44 -9.18 -16.16
C ASP A 55 -1.53 -8.23 -15.67
N GLY A 56 -1.90 -8.31 -14.38
CA GLY A 56 -2.86 -7.39 -13.77
C GLY A 56 -2.26 -6.03 -13.40
N CYS A 57 -0.94 -5.86 -13.52
CA CYS A 57 -0.29 -4.59 -13.25
C CYS A 57 -0.83 -3.48 -14.14
N THR A 58 -1.27 -2.38 -13.53
CA THR A 58 -1.83 -1.24 -14.28
C THR A 58 -0.77 -0.24 -14.71
N MET A 59 0.49 -0.48 -14.41
CA MET A 59 1.67 0.33 -14.76
C MET A 59 1.76 1.67 -14.01
N VAL A 60 0.66 2.32 -13.72
CA VAL A 60 0.66 3.64 -13.07
C VAL A 60 0.74 3.46 -11.55
N ALA A 61 1.75 4.06 -10.92
CA ALA A 61 1.89 4.04 -9.48
C ALA A 61 0.79 4.86 -8.81
N ARG A 62 0.15 4.28 -7.80
CA ARG A 62 -0.92 4.91 -7.03
C ARG A 62 -0.64 4.89 -5.53
N CYS A 63 0.37 4.17 -5.09
CA CYS A 63 0.74 4.07 -3.69
C CYS A 63 2.24 3.95 -3.53
N VAL A 64 2.71 4.27 -2.33
CA VAL A 64 4.09 4.04 -1.90
C VAL A 64 4.10 2.74 -1.13
N ASP A 65 4.88 1.79 -1.59
CA ASP A 65 5.03 0.48 -0.98
C ASP A 65 6.32 0.41 -0.17
N HIS A 66 6.29 -0.34 0.92
CA HIS A 66 7.49 -0.69 1.67
C HIS A 66 8.10 -1.96 1.08
N ILE A 67 9.35 -1.89 0.64
CA ILE A 67 10.06 -3.05 0.09
C ILE A 67 10.07 -4.17 1.12
N ASP A 68 10.50 -3.86 2.34
CA ASP A 68 10.46 -4.75 3.49
C ASP A 68 9.39 -4.21 4.45
N PRO A 69 8.26 -4.92 4.63
CA PRO A 69 7.16 -4.40 5.42
C PRO A 69 7.55 -4.11 6.87
N PRO A 70 7.30 -2.88 7.36
CA PRO A 70 7.58 -2.54 8.75
C PRO A 70 6.53 -3.14 9.68
N ASP A 71 6.90 -3.31 10.95
CA ASP A 71 5.99 -3.83 11.98
C ASP A 71 5.03 -2.77 12.53
N GLY A 72 5.28 -1.50 12.24
CA GLY A 72 4.43 -0.40 12.68
C GLY A 72 5.11 0.95 12.47
N PRO A 73 4.44 2.06 12.87
CA PRO A 73 4.95 3.41 12.59
C PRO A 73 6.24 3.76 13.35
N GLY A 74 6.53 3.06 14.44
CA GLY A 74 7.78 3.24 15.20
C GLY A 74 8.94 2.41 14.66
N ASP A 75 8.71 1.55 13.69
CA ASP A 75 9.76 0.75 13.06
C ASP A 75 10.62 1.66 12.17
N PRO A 76 11.96 1.60 12.28
CA PRO A 76 12.85 2.42 11.44
C PRO A 76 12.60 2.25 9.93
N ARG A 77 12.11 1.07 9.51
CA ARG A 77 11.80 0.79 8.09
C ARG A 77 10.61 1.58 7.57
N PHE A 78 9.75 2.10 8.46
CA PHE A 78 8.52 2.78 8.02
C PHE A 78 8.83 4.08 7.26
N TRP A 79 9.70 4.92 7.81
CA TRP A 79 10.05 6.22 7.22
C TRP A 79 11.40 6.23 6.50
N ASP A 80 12.04 5.08 6.36
CA ASP A 80 13.27 4.95 5.58
C ASP A 80 12.94 5.04 4.08
N THR A 81 13.34 6.14 3.46
CA THR A 81 13.04 6.38 2.04
C THR A 81 13.68 5.36 1.11
N ALA A 82 14.80 4.75 1.52
CA ALA A 82 15.42 3.66 0.75
C ALA A 82 14.55 2.40 0.74
N ASN A 83 13.61 2.28 1.68
CA ASN A 83 12.66 1.17 1.77
C ASN A 83 11.34 1.45 1.04
N HIS A 84 11.23 2.56 0.34
CA HIS A 84 10.02 2.95 -0.39
C HIS A 84 10.17 2.68 -1.89
N GLN A 85 9.08 2.31 -2.52
CA GLN A 85 9.01 2.13 -3.96
C GLN A 85 7.62 2.45 -4.48
N PRO A 86 7.49 2.96 -5.73
CA PRO A 86 6.17 3.24 -6.29
C PRO A 86 5.51 1.94 -6.75
N ALA A 87 4.22 1.79 -6.49
CA ALA A 87 3.48 0.60 -6.87
C ALA A 87 2.07 0.95 -7.34
N CYS A 88 1.56 0.18 -8.30
CA CYS A 88 0.14 0.22 -8.61
C CYS A 88 -0.62 -0.54 -7.52
N ILE A 89 -1.91 -0.26 -7.41
CA ILE A 89 -2.75 -0.87 -6.37
C ILE A 89 -2.78 -2.40 -6.51
N HIS A 90 -2.87 -2.90 -7.74
CA HIS A 90 -2.88 -4.34 -7.99
C HIS A 90 -1.61 -5.03 -7.47
N CYS A 91 -0.44 -4.55 -7.88
CA CYS A 91 0.83 -5.16 -7.46
C CYS A 91 1.06 -5.02 -5.96
N ASN A 92 0.67 -3.89 -5.37
CA ASN A 92 0.75 -3.72 -3.92
C ASN A 92 -0.09 -4.75 -3.17
N SER A 93 -1.29 -5.05 -3.67
CA SER A 93 -2.16 -6.08 -3.10
C SER A 93 -1.58 -7.48 -3.27
N VAL A 94 -1.05 -7.80 -4.44
CA VAL A 94 -0.43 -9.10 -4.72
C VAL A 94 0.79 -9.34 -3.84
N LYS A 95 1.61 -8.31 -3.67
CA LYS A 95 2.80 -8.38 -2.81
C LYS A 95 2.43 -8.66 -1.35
N GLY A 96 1.37 -8.01 -0.83
CA GLY A 96 0.98 -8.15 0.57
C GLY A 96 2.12 -7.79 1.52
N HIS A 97 2.39 -8.65 2.50
CA HIS A 97 3.44 -8.45 3.49
C HIS A 97 4.78 -9.10 3.12
N LYS A 98 4.94 -9.50 1.87
CA LYS A 98 6.20 -10.09 1.42
C LYS A 98 7.25 -9.02 1.18
N LYS A 99 8.51 -9.35 1.44
CA LYS A 99 9.63 -8.50 1.07
C LYS A 99 9.92 -8.69 -0.42
N ILE A 100 9.63 -7.70 -1.22
CA ILE A 100 9.90 -7.72 -2.67
C ILE A 100 10.45 -6.37 -3.08
N ILE A 101 11.68 -6.35 -3.61
CA ILE A 101 12.20 -5.16 -4.26
C ILE A 101 11.78 -5.18 -5.73
N GLY A 102 11.18 -4.10 -6.20
CA GLY A 102 10.71 -3.99 -7.58
C GLY A 102 11.87 -4.00 -8.57
N LYS A 103 11.77 -4.80 -9.64
CA LYS A 103 12.79 -4.89 -10.69
C LYS A 103 12.94 -3.59 -11.47
N TYR A 104 11.91 -2.77 -11.47
CA TYR A 104 11.85 -1.52 -12.23
C TYR A 104 12.04 -0.28 -11.33
N ARG A 105 12.53 -0.50 -10.13
CA ARG A 105 12.85 0.59 -9.21
C ARG A 105 14.09 1.33 -9.72
N ILE A 106 13.96 2.64 -9.74
CA ILE A 106 15.03 3.54 -10.19
C ILE A 106 15.89 3.95 -9.00
#